data_08a76c488680aa8f7c06f64ab88dfe25
#
_entry.id   08a76c488680aa8f7c06f64ab88dfe25
#
_cell.length_a   1.000
_cell.length_b   1.000
_cell.length_c   1.000
_cell.angle_alpha   90.00
_cell.angle_beta   90.00
_cell.angle_gamma   90.00
#
_symmetry.space_group_name_H-M   'P 1'
#
loop_
_entity.id
_entity.type
_entity.pdbx_description
1 polymer ?
#
loop_
_entity_poly.entity_id
_entity_poly.type
_entity_poly.pdbx_seq_one_letter_code
_entity_poly.pdbx_strand_id
1 'polypeptide(L)'
;MRILILTWRDLANPAAGGAEVYTEQVAKRWAAQGHQITLFAAADADRPIAEKVDGYTVVRGGNRYTVYRRARTWWKRVGQYQGFDLVIDMINTVAFEAHTWIKDVPTVAFIHQTCEEIWAHNSPWPASLLGRYVLEPKWLRSYRDQHVLAVSESTKASIERFGVHNVTVVPEGFDPPVQVPDVRKEERPTLVWCARLVPYKRPLDAIEAFEIARRQIPDLQLWMIGGGPDLEKVQAAATDGVTVFGRVSEQEKVRLMAAAHVHIATSVREGWGLVVTEAAAVGTPTVAYDVPGLRDSTRAADGVVVPASPMALGRWIPTMMKHWRENPVAPQPFGGAHSWDDVAREVFLAAISVLPASARLRLVHDAA
;
A
#
# COMPACT_ATOMS: atom_id res chain seq x y z
N MET A 1 -4.79 -23.05 -12.37
CA MET A 1 -5.98 -22.19 -12.53
C MET A 1 -5.70 -21.05 -13.49
N ARG A 2 -6.77 -20.51 -14.07
CA ARG A 2 -6.74 -19.23 -14.80
C ARG A 2 -7.39 -18.16 -13.93
N ILE A 3 -6.63 -17.12 -13.57
CA ILE A 3 -7.09 -16.08 -12.63
C ILE A 3 -7.02 -14.74 -13.32
N LEU A 4 -8.13 -13.99 -13.29
CA LEU A 4 -8.19 -12.60 -13.71
C LEU A 4 -8.07 -11.70 -12.49
N ILE A 5 -7.14 -10.75 -12.54
CA ILE A 5 -7.00 -9.68 -11.54
C ILE A 5 -7.38 -8.36 -12.20
N LEU A 6 -8.38 -7.68 -11.66
CA LEU A 6 -8.78 -6.34 -12.10
C LEU A 6 -8.15 -5.32 -11.17
N THR A 7 -7.33 -4.43 -11.70
CA THR A 7 -6.74 -3.32 -10.97
C THR A 7 -6.80 -2.05 -11.80
N TRP A 8 -6.81 -0.88 -11.17
CA TRP A 8 -6.94 0.35 -11.95
C TRP A 8 -5.62 0.77 -12.62
N ARG A 9 -4.48 0.29 -12.15
CA ARG A 9 -3.14 0.47 -12.77
C ARG A 9 -2.21 -0.69 -12.41
N ASP A 10 -1.19 -0.89 -13.19
CA ASP A 10 -0.10 -1.83 -12.94
C ASP A 10 1.13 -1.11 -12.35
N LEU A 11 2.16 -1.87 -11.97
CA LEU A 11 3.39 -1.32 -11.37
C LEU A 11 4.20 -0.47 -12.34
N ALA A 12 4.07 -0.68 -13.65
CA ALA A 12 4.74 0.13 -14.66
C ALA A 12 4.23 1.59 -14.71
N ASN A 13 3.06 1.87 -14.12
CA ASN A 13 2.49 3.21 -14.07
C ASN A 13 3.34 4.10 -13.14
N PRO A 14 3.76 5.32 -13.58
CA PRO A 14 4.59 6.22 -12.76
C PRO A 14 3.98 6.61 -11.41
N ALA A 15 2.66 6.48 -11.26
CA ALA A 15 1.94 6.76 -10.03
C ALA A 15 1.69 5.51 -9.16
N ALA A 16 2.29 4.35 -9.50
CA ALA A 16 2.16 3.12 -8.72
C ALA A 16 2.61 3.31 -7.26
N GLY A 17 2.07 2.49 -6.36
CA GLY A 17 2.35 2.50 -4.93
C GLY A 17 2.19 1.11 -4.32
N GLY A 18 1.98 1.02 -3.00
CA GLY A 18 1.94 -0.24 -2.25
C GLY A 18 0.91 -1.24 -2.79
N ALA A 19 -0.29 -0.80 -3.15
CA ALA A 19 -1.32 -1.69 -3.68
C ALA A 19 -0.92 -2.37 -5.01
N GLU A 20 -0.19 -1.66 -5.87
CA GLU A 20 0.32 -2.21 -7.12
C GLU A 20 1.48 -3.19 -6.85
N VAL A 21 2.37 -2.85 -5.91
CA VAL A 21 3.42 -3.77 -5.44
C VAL A 21 2.80 -5.05 -4.91
N TYR A 22 1.79 -4.94 -4.03
CA TYR A 22 1.06 -6.10 -3.50
C TYR A 22 0.50 -6.99 -4.62
N THR A 23 -0.23 -6.37 -5.54
CA THR A 23 -0.88 -7.09 -6.64
C THR A 23 0.12 -7.87 -7.48
N GLU A 24 1.25 -7.26 -7.82
CA GLU A 24 2.27 -7.91 -8.63
C GLU A 24 3.08 -8.96 -7.87
N GLN A 25 3.38 -8.72 -6.59
CA GLN A 25 4.05 -9.71 -5.76
C GLN A 25 3.24 -11.01 -5.64
N VAL A 26 1.91 -10.89 -5.55
CA VAL A 26 0.99 -12.04 -5.56
C VAL A 26 0.92 -12.67 -6.95
N ALA A 27 0.72 -11.86 -8.00
CA ALA A 27 0.56 -12.34 -9.36
C ALA A 27 1.77 -13.15 -9.88
N LYS A 28 3.00 -12.65 -9.66
CA LYS A 28 4.22 -13.34 -10.11
C LYS A 28 4.45 -14.66 -9.37
N ARG A 29 4.11 -14.73 -8.08
CA ARG A 29 4.24 -15.96 -7.30
C ARG A 29 3.25 -17.03 -7.74
N TRP A 30 2.01 -16.64 -7.97
CA TRP A 30 1.02 -17.56 -8.52
C TRP A 30 1.39 -18.02 -9.93
N ALA A 31 1.95 -17.13 -10.77
CA ALA A 31 2.47 -17.52 -12.08
C ALA A 31 3.63 -18.52 -11.98
N ALA A 32 4.55 -18.32 -11.02
CA ALA A 32 5.64 -19.25 -10.74
C ALA A 32 5.15 -20.63 -10.25
N GLN A 33 4.00 -20.67 -9.58
CA GLN A 33 3.31 -21.91 -9.15
C GLN A 33 2.51 -22.57 -10.28
N GLY A 34 2.59 -22.08 -11.53
CA GLY A 34 1.93 -22.66 -12.70
C GLY A 34 0.50 -22.18 -12.95
N HIS A 35 0.02 -21.16 -12.22
CA HIS A 35 -1.26 -20.53 -12.51
C HIS A 35 -1.13 -19.56 -13.69
N GLN A 36 -2.18 -19.50 -14.54
CA GLN A 36 -2.26 -18.54 -15.65
C GLN A 36 -2.92 -17.25 -15.14
N ILE A 37 -2.11 -16.23 -14.92
CA ILE A 37 -2.60 -14.95 -14.39
C ILE A 37 -2.74 -13.94 -15.53
N THR A 38 -3.90 -13.28 -15.59
CA THR A 38 -4.14 -12.11 -16.42
C THR A 38 -4.49 -10.93 -15.53
N LEU A 39 -3.70 -9.87 -15.60
CA LEU A 39 -3.94 -8.62 -14.90
C LEU A 39 -4.51 -7.61 -15.90
N PHE A 40 -5.70 -7.08 -15.63
CA PHE A 40 -6.29 -6.00 -16.43
C PHE A 40 -6.14 -4.66 -15.71
N ALA A 41 -5.51 -3.68 -16.39
CA ALA A 41 -5.23 -2.36 -15.84
C ALA A 41 -5.54 -1.22 -16.84
N ALA A 42 -5.46 0.03 -16.38
CA ALA A 42 -5.51 1.18 -17.26
C ALA A 42 -4.31 1.20 -18.22
N ALA A 43 -4.54 1.68 -19.43
CA ALA A 43 -3.47 1.89 -20.39
C ALA A 43 -2.61 3.10 -20.01
N ASP A 44 -1.32 2.96 -20.23
CA ASP A 44 -0.36 4.05 -20.27
C ASP A 44 0.07 4.28 -21.73
N ALA A 45 0.29 5.54 -22.11
CA ALA A 45 0.52 5.92 -23.51
C ALA A 45 1.75 5.22 -24.14
N ASP A 46 2.76 4.93 -23.33
CA ASP A 46 4.04 4.39 -23.76
C ASP A 46 4.17 2.87 -23.59
N ARG A 47 3.06 2.18 -23.28
CA ARG A 47 3.08 0.73 -23.00
C ARG A 47 2.20 -0.07 -23.96
N PRO A 48 2.60 -1.30 -24.30
CA PRO A 48 1.79 -2.21 -25.09
C PRO A 48 0.41 -2.49 -24.47
N ILE A 49 -0.60 -2.69 -25.30
CA ILE A 49 -1.95 -3.08 -24.86
C ILE A 49 -1.93 -4.44 -24.12
N ALA A 50 -1.01 -5.33 -24.50
CA ALA A 50 -0.78 -6.60 -23.83
C ALA A 50 0.69 -6.93 -23.83
N GLU A 51 1.20 -7.40 -22.70
CA GLU A 51 2.59 -7.87 -22.53
C GLU A 51 2.68 -8.96 -21.47
N LYS A 52 3.77 -9.76 -21.52
CA LYS A 52 4.12 -10.69 -20.43
C LYS A 52 5.13 -10.03 -19.50
N VAL A 53 4.87 -10.09 -18.20
CA VAL A 53 5.73 -9.57 -17.14
C VAL A 53 5.85 -10.67 -16.09
N ASP A 54 7.06 -11.06 -15.69
CA ASP A 54 7.32 -12.01 -14.60
C ASP A 54 6.41 -13.27 -14.59
N GLY A 55 6.13 -13.81 -15.79
CA GLY A 55 5.33 -15.02 -15.96
C GLY A 55 3.82 -14.82 -16.06
N TYR A 56 3.28 -13.63 -15.77
CA TYR A 56 1.87 -13.30 -15.95
C TYR A 56 1.64 -12.36 -17.15
N THR A 57 0.39 -12.22 -17.57
CA THR A 57 0.00 -11.36 -18.70
C THR A 57 -0.67 -10.10 -18.18
N VAL A 58 -0.19 -8.93 -18.61
CA VAL A 58 -0.85 -7.64 -18.37
C VAL A 58 -1.64 -7.26 -19.62
N VAL A 59 -2.91 -6.91 -19.45
CA VAL A 59 -3.78 -6.37 -20.50
C VAL A 59 -4.21 -4.96 -20.08
N ARG A 60 -4.03 -3.98 -20.96
CA ARG A 60 -4.31 -2.57 -20.66
C ARG A 60 -5.46 -2.03 -21.49
N GLY A 61 -6.33 -1.23 -20.85
CA GLY A 61 -7.44 -0.59 -21.53
C GLY A 61 -8.04 0.60 -20.81
N GLY A 62 -8.26 1.67 -21.57
CA GLY A 62 -8.78 2.93 -21.02
C GLY A 62 -7.70 3.71 -20.26
N ASN A 63 -8.13 4.72 -19.51
CA ASN A 63 -7.31 5.54 -18.64
C ASN A 63 -7.83 5.45 -17.19
N ARG A 64 -7.25 6.23 -16.27
CA ARG A 64 -7.64 6.25 -14.84
C ARG A 64 -9.16 6.40 -14.58
N TYR A 65 -9.91 6.99 -15.50
CA TYR A 65 -11.36 7.21 -15.36
C TYR A 65 -12.19 6.17 -16.12
N THR A 66 -11.66 5.61 -17.19
CA THR A 66 -12.42 4.76 -18.11
C THR A 66 -12.07 3.28 -17.99
N VAL A 67 -11.05 2.91 -17.23
CA VAL A 67 -10.59 1.53 -17.04
C VAL A 67 -11.74 0.59 -16.58
N TYR A 68 -12.59 1.04 -15.69
CA TYR A 68 -13.75 0.28 -15.16
C TYR A 68 -14.73 -0.12 -16.27
N ARG A 69 -15.08 0.83 -17.16
CA ARG A 69 -15.92 0.56 -18.33
C ARG A 69 -15.19 -0.30 -19.36
N ARG A 70 -13.89 -0.10 -19.54
CA ARG A 70 -13.07 -0.86 -20.48
C ARG A 70 -12.90 -2.30 -20.04
N ALA A 71 -12.74 -2.56 -18.74
CA ALA A 71 -12.73 -3.91 -18.20
C ALA A 71 -14.01 -4.68 -18.51
N ARG A 72 -15.19 -4.06 -18.30
CA ARG A 72 -16.49 -4.65 -18.66
C ARG A 72 -16.61 -4.93 -20.17
N THR A 73 -16.13 -4.00 -21.00
CA THR A 73 -16.17 -4.18 -22.46
C THR A 73 -15.23 -5.28 -22.92
N TRP A 74 -14.02 -5.33 -22.33
CA TRP A 74 -13.02 -6.36 -22.59
C TRP A 74 -13.53 -7.74 -22.15
N TRP A 75 -14.13 -7.82 -20.98
CA TRP A 75 -14.75 -9.06 -20.50
C TRP A 75 -15.77 -9.60 -21.49
N LYS A 76 -16.73 -8.78 -21.90
CA LYS A 76 -17.79 -9.17 -22.86
C LYS A 76 -17.25 -9.62 -24.22
N ARG A 77 -16.13 -9.06 -24.68
CA ARG A 77 -15.59 -9.34 -26.01
C ARG A 77 -14.54 -10.44 -26.03
N VAL A 78 -13.81 -10.59 -24.95
CA VAL A 78 -12.61 -11.43 -24.87
C VAL A 78 -12.61 -12.26 -23.61
N GLY A 79 -12.66 -11.64 -22.43
CA GLY A 79 -12.40 -12.28 -21.14
C GLY A 79 -13.31 -13.47 -20.86
N GLN A 80 -14.61 -13.37 -21.12
CA GLN A 80 -15.58 -14.45 -20.86
C GLN A 80 -15.30 -15.75 -21.65
N TYR A 81 -14.51 -15.68 -22.72
CA TYR A 81 -14.15 -16.83 -23.55
C TYR A 81 -12.79 -17.43 -23.18
N GLN A 82 -12.08 -16.85 -22.21
CA GLN A 82 -10.75 -17.32 -21.81
C GLN A 82 -10.77 -18.42 -20.75
N GLY A 83 -11.95 -18.77 -20.21
CA GLY A 83 -12.11 -19.84 -19.24
C GLY A 83 -11.43 -19.54 -17.90
N PHE A 84 -11.63 -18.35 -17.35
CA PHE A 84 -11.17 -18.00 -16.01
C PHE A 84 -11.91 -18.82 -14.95
N ASP A 85 -11.17 -19.26 -13.94
CA ASP A 85 -11.68 -20.00 -12.78
C ASP A 85 -12.05 -19.07 -11.62
N LEU A 86 -11.39 -17.90 -11.55
CA LEU A 86 -11.52 -16.92 -10.46
C LEU A 86 -11.25 -15.50 -10.96
N VAL A 87 -11.98 -14.54 -10.42
CA VAL A 87 -11.73 -13.11 -10.65
C VAL A 87 -11.47 -12.42 -9.31
N ILE A 88 -10.42 -11.60 -9.26
CA ILE A 88 -10.10 -10.75 -8.11
C ILE A 88 -10.28 -9.28 -8.50
N ASP A 89 -11.13 -8.59 -7.75
CA ASP A 89 -11.40 -7.16 -7.89
C ASP A 89 -10.51 -6.40 -6.88
N MET A 90 -9.37 -5.88 -7.35
CA MET A 90 -8.44 -5.11 -6.53
C MET A 90 -8.91 -3.68 -6.38
N ILE A 91 -9.31 -3.30 -5.18
CA ILE A 91 -9.92 -2.01 -4.89
C ILE A 91 -8.94 -1.16 -4.07
N ASN A 92 -8.48 -0.08 -4.69
CA ASN A 92 -7.63 0.91 -4.04
C ASN A 92 -8.36 2.26 -3.79
N THR A 93 -9.43 2.52 -4.51
CA THR A 93 -10.30 3.70 -4.35
C THR A 93 -11.67 3.40 -4.96
N VAL A 94 -11.74 3.30 -6.28
CA VAL A 94 -12.97 3.00 -7.03
C VAL A 94 -13.01 1.50 -7.31
N ALA A 95 -14.16 0.88 -7.04
CA ALA A 95 -14.39 -0.53 -7.27
C ALA A 95 -14.75 -0.82 -8.73
N PHE A 96 -14.31 -1.97 -9.26
CA PHE A 96 -14.81 -2.49 -10.54
C PHE A 96 -16.23 -3.05 -10.40
N GLU A 97 -16.64 -3.42 -9.19
CA GLU A 97 -17.90 -4.11 -8.88
C GLU A 97 -18.06 -5.37 -9.77
N ALA A 98 -16.98 -6.14 -9.92
CA ALA A 98 -16.88 -7.30 -10.80
C ALA A 98 -18.02 -8.29 -10.58
N HIS A 99 -18.38 -8.57 -9.34
CA HIS A 99 -19.50 -9.45 -8.94
C HIS A 99 -20.86 -9.02 -9.51
N THR A 100 -21.03 -7.76 -9.92
CA THR A 100 -22.27 -7.28 -10.48
C THR A 100 -22.44 -7.59 -11.97
N TRP A 101 -21.35 -7.80 -12.71
CA TRP A 101 -21.37 -7.99 -14.16
C TRP A 101 -20.63 -9.25 -14.65
N ILE A 102 -19.89 -9.95 -13.80
CA ILE A 102 -19.39 -11.31 -14.02
C ILE A 102 -20.26 -12.24 -13.18
N LYS A 103 -20.99 -13.16 -13.82
CA LYS A 103 -21.95 -14.02 -13.14
C LYS A 103 -21.55 -15.50 -13.18
N ASP A 104 -20.75 -15.88 -14.17
CA ASP A 104 -20.41 -17.26 -14.45
C ASP A 104 -19.09 -17.69 -13.83
N VAL A 105 -18.35 -16.75 -13.23
CA VAL A 105 -17.06 -16.98 -12.58
C VAL A 105 -17.09 -16.41 -11.16
N PRO A 106 -16.66 -17.15 -10.14
CA PRO A 106 -16.54 -16.66 -8.78
C PRO A 106 -15.68 -15.41 -8.70
N THR A 107 -16.12 -14.44 -7.90
CA THR A 107 -15.41 -13.17 -7.71
C THR A 107 -15.09 -12.94 -6.24
N VAL A 108 -13.89 -12.42 -5.96
CA VAL A 108 -13.44 -11.97 -4.64
C VAL A 108 -13.01 -10.52 -4.73
N ALA A 109 -13.40 -9.70 -3.78
CA ALA A 109 -12.90 -8.34 -3.67
C ALA A 109 -11.68 -8.31 -2.75
N PHE A 110 -10.66 -7.53 -3.14
CA PHE A 110 -9.52 -7.22 -2.30
C PHE A 110 -9.46 -5.70 -2.09
N ILE A 111 -9.66 -5.24 -0.86
CA ILE A 111 -9.71 -3.82 -0.52
C ILE A 111 -8.43 -3.43 0.21
N HIS A 112 -7.58 -2.63 -0.47
CA HIS A 112 -6.35 -2.12 0.12
C HIS A 112 -6.64 -1.04 1.16
N GLN A 113 -7.53 -0.10 0.83
CA GLN A 113 -7.96 0.96 1.76
C GLN A 113 -9.28 1.54 1.33
N THR A 114 -9.99 2.15 2.27
CA THR A 114 -11.07 3.09 1.98
C THR A 114 -10.48 4.48 1.71
N CYS A 115 -11.13 5.27 0.88
CA CYS A 115 -10.63 6.60 0.52
C CYS A 115 -11.00 7.66 1.57
N GLU A 116 -12.22 7.63 2.06
CA GLU A 116 -12.76 8.48 3.14
C GLU A 116 -12.18 9.92 3.19
N GLU A 117 -11.24 10.17 4.12
CA GLU A 117 -10.61 11.48 4.27
C GLU A 117 -9.78 11.88 3.05
N ILE A 118 -9.23 10.92 2.32
CA ILE A 118 -8.40 11.15 1.13
C ILE A 118 -9.18 11.86 0.03
N TRP A 119 -10.52 11.67 -0.04
CA TRP A 119 -11.35 12.40 -1.01
C TRP A 119 -11.15 13.91 -0.95
N ALA A 120 -11.03 14.47 0.25
CA ALA A 120 -10.81 15.91 0.42
C ALA A 120 -9.46 16.41 -0.09
N HIS A 121 -8.46 15.51 -0.19
CA HIS A 121 -7.13 15.82 -0.70
C HIS A 121 -6.98 15.59 -2.21
N ASN A 122 -7.77 14.66 -2.77
CA ASN A 122 -7.62 14.23 -4.16
C ASN A 122 -8.65 14.83 -5.11
N SER A 123 -9.71 15.46 -4.61
CA SER A 123 -10.80 15.96 -5.42
C SER A 123 -11.27 17.33 -4.93
N PRO A 124 -11.62 18.28 -5.84
CA PRO A 124 -12.15 19.57 -5.45
C PRO A 124 -13.56 19.43 -4.85
N TRP A 125 -13.94 20.40 -4.05
CA TRP A 125 -15.33 20.57 -3.61
C TRP A 125 -16.22 20.94 -4.83
N PRO A 126 -17.44 20.37 -5.02
CA PRO A 126 -18.17 19.42 -4.17
C PRO A 126 -17.92 17.93 -4.49
N ALA A 127 -17.07 17.61 -5.47
CA ALA A 127 -16.82 16.24 -5.90
C ALA A 127 -16.26 15.36 -4.76
N SER A 128 -15.46 15.92 -3.87
CA SER A 128 -14.94 15.24 -2.69
C SER A 128 -16.04 14.77 -1.73
N LEU A 129 -17.07 15.61 -1.51
CA LEU A 129 -18.23 15.26 -0.67
C LEU A 129 -19.06 14.15 -1.34
N LEU A 130 -19.31 14.27 -2.65
CA LEU A 130 -20.03 13.25 -3.40
C LEU A 130 -19.29 11.90 -3.35
N GLY A 131 -17.97 11.91 -3.56
CA GLY A 131 -17.13 10.73 -3.46
C GLY A 131 -17.24 10.07 -2.09
N ARG A 132 -16.98 10.85 -1.03
CA ARG A 132 -16.91 10.36 0.36
C ARG A 132 -18.26 9.87 0.89
N TYR A 133 -19.34 10.61 0.68
CA TYR A 133 -20.61 10.35 1.36
C TYR A 133 -21.65 9.61 0.52
N VAL A 134 -21.46 9.53 -0.81
CA VAL A 134 -22.41 8.91 -1.72
C VAL A 134 -21.78 7.75 -2.52
N LEU A 135 -20.71 8.02 -3.27
CA LEU A 135 -20.17 7.04 -4.20
C LEU A 135 -19.45 5.90 -3.48
N GLU A 136 -18.49 6.21 -2.61
CA GLU A 136 -17.73 5.19 -1.90
C GLU A 136 -18.64 4.32 -0.99
N PRO A 137 -19.55 4.88 -0.17
CA PRO A 137 -20.52 4.07 0.57
C PRO A 137 -21.41 3.19 -0.32
N LYS A 138 -21.82 3.68 -1.50
CA LYS A 138 -22.59 2.87 -2.45
C LYS A 138 -21.79 1.68 -2.97
N TRP A 139 -20.56 1.90 -3.41
CA TRP A 139 -19.70 0.82 -3.90
C TRP A 139 -19.40 -0.20 -2.79
N LEU A 140 -18.98 0.25 -1.60
CA LEU A 140 -18.70 -0.66 -0.49
C LEU A 140 -19.89 -1.50 -0.09
N ARG A 141 -21.10 -0.90 -0.04
CA ARG A 141 -22.32 -1.65 0.25
C ARG A 141 -22.67 -2.73 -0.77
N SER A 142 -22.18 -2.64 -2.02
CA SER A 142 -22.42 -3.68 -3.02
C SER A 142 -21.69 -4.99 -2.71
N TYR A 143 -20.69 -4.96 -1.82
CA TYR A 143 -19.91 -6.12 -1.40
C TYR A 143 -20.39 -6.80 -0.10
N ARG A 144 -21.58 -6.41 0.45
CA ARG A 144 -22.09 -6.95 1.72
C ARG A 144 -22.16 -8.47 1.78
N ASP A 145 -22.58 -9.07 0.66
CA ASP A 145 -22.79 -10.50 0.54
C ASP A 145 -21.61 -11.19 -0.14
N GLN A 146 -20.49 -10.48 -0.31
CA GLN A 146 -19.27 -11.01 -0.91
C GLN A 146 -18.25 -11.39 0.15
N HIS A 147 -17.38 -12.35 -0.17
CA HIS A 147 -16.15 -12.52 0.58
C HIS A 147 -15.14 -11.44 0.16
N VAL A 148 -14.63 -10.71 1.13
CA VAL A 148 -13.72 -9.58 0.93
C VAL A 148 -12.39 -9.86 1.63
N LEU A 149 -11.29 -9.55 0.97
CA LEU A 149 -9.96 -9.52 1.57
C LEU A 149 -9.58 -8.07 1.88
N ALA A 150 -8.89 -7.85 2.97
CA ALA A 150 -8.39 -6.54 3.39
C ALA A 150 -6.94 -6.64 3.85
N VAL A 151 -6.16 -5.57 3.68
CA VAL A 151 -4.73 -5.58 4.05
C VAL A 151 -4.48 -5.31 5.54
N SER A 152 -5.46 -4.83 6.29
CA SER A 152 -5.29 -4.47 7.70
C SER A 152 -6.59 -4.55 8.49
N GLU A 153 -6.49 -4.68 9.80
CA GLU A 153 -7.64 -4.61 10.70
C GLU A 153 -8.33 -3.23 10.63
N SER A 154 -7.57 -2.15 10.44
CA SER A 154 -8.14 -0.82 10.22
C SER A 154 -8.95 -0.74 8.92
N THR A 155 -8.49 -1.38 7.83
CA THR A 155 -9.26 -1.46 6.58
C THR A 155 -10.53 -2.27 6.79
N LYS A 156 -10.44 -3.45 7.43
CA LYS A 156 -11.59 -4.27 7.81
C LYS A 156 -12.61 -3.47 8.62
N ALA A 157 -12.19 -2.83 9.71
CA ALA A 157 -13.07 -2.00 10.54
C ALA A 157 -13.72 -0.85 9.74
N SER A 158 -13.00 -0.29 8.75
CA SER A 158 -13.54 0.76 7.88
C SER A 158 -14.67 0.23 7.00
N ILE A 159 -14.55 -0.95 6.41
CA ILE A 159 -15.57 -1.51 5.49
C ILE A 159 -16.74 -2.16 6.24
N GLU A 160 -16.52 -2.69 7.44
CA GLU A 160 -17.60 -3.25 8.28
C GLU A 160 -18.71 -2.23 8.59
N ARG A 161 -18.37 -0.94 8.68
CA ARG A 161 -19.33 0.15 8.82
C ARG A 161 -20.33 0.27 7.67
N PHE A 162 -20.00 -0.32 6.52
CA PHE A 162 -20.87 -0.36 5.34
C PHE A 162 -21.62 -1.69 5.20
N GLY A 163 -21.54 -2.57 6.22
CA GLY A 163 -22.23 -3.85 6.29
C GLY A 163 -21.49 -5.00 5.62
N VAL A 164 -20.19 -4.85 5.34
CA VAL A 164 -19.33 -5.91 4.80
C VAL A 164 -18.69 -6.64 5.97
N HIS A 165 -19.17 -7.84 6.31
CA HIS A 165 -18.77 -8.58 7.52
C HIS A 165 -17.97 -9.85 7.23
N ASN A 166 -18.07 -10.41 6.01
CA ASN A 166 -17.27 -11.56 5.62
C ASN A 166 -15.90 -11.11 5.10
N VAL A 167 -15.01 -10.74 6.04
CA VAL A 167 -13.72 -10.13 5.73
C VAL A 167 -12.58 -10.97 6.30
N THR A 168 -11.64 -11.36 5.43
CA THR A 168 -10.36 -11.97 5.80
C THR A 168 -9.26 -10.93 5.68
N VAL A 169 -8.48 -10.73 6.74
CA VAL A 169 -7.33 -9.83 6.70
C VAL A 169 -6.09 -10.61 6.28
N VAL A 170 -5.41 -10.12 5.24
CA VAL A 170 -4.11 -10.62 4.78
C VAL A 170 -3.18 -9.41 4.64
N PRO A 171 -2.25 -9.21 5.59
CA PRO A 171 -1.37 -8.05 5.61
C PRO A 171 -0.47 -7.96 4.38
N GLU A 172 0.16 -6.80 4.19
CA GLU A 172 1.19 -6.66 3.16
C GLU A 172 2.43 -7.49 3.54
N GLY A 173 3.03 -8.12 2.55
CA GLY A 173 4.26 -8.87 2.70
C GLY A 173 5.49 -7.99 2.62
N PHE A 174 6.59 -8.55 3.05
CA PHE A 174 7.90 -7.94 2.91
C PHE A 174 8.94 -9.02 2.60
N ASP A 175 9.73 -8.81 1.56
CA ASP A 175 10.95 -9.57 1.36
C ASP A 175 12.10 -8.66 1.86
N PRO A 176 12.87 -9.09 2.86
CA PRO A 176 14.01 -8.31 3.33
C PRO A 176 14.95 -8.03 2.14
N PRO A 177 15.60 -6.87 2.09
CA PRO A 177 16.61 -6.62 1.09
C PRO A 177 17.66 -7.73 1.15
N VAL A 178 18.09 -8.22 -0.02
CA VAL A 178 19.06 -9.34 -0.15
C VAL A 178 20.34 -9.09 0.66
N GLN A 179 20.66 -7.83 0.90
CA GLN A 179 21.69 -7.41 1.84
C GLN A 179 21.16 -6.17 2.57
N VAL A 180 21.00 -6.27 3.90
CA VAL A 180 20.90 -5.07 4.73
C VAL A 180 22.26 -4.37 4.62
N PRO A 181 22.32 -3.12 4.15
CA PRO A 181 23.60 -2.43 4.04
C PRO A 181 24.25 -2.35 5.41
N ASP A 182 25.54 -2.68 5.50
CA ASP A 182 26.34 -2.37 6.71
C ASP A 182 26.59 -0.85 6.73
N VAL A 183 25.53 -0.12 7.08
CA VAL A 183 25.52 1.34 7.13
C VAL A 183 25.53 1.76 8.58
N ARG A 184 26.52 2.54 8.98
CA ARG A 184 26.51 3.17 10.31
C ARG A 184 25.42 4.23 10.37
N LYS A 185 24.79 4.36 11.54
CA LYS A 185 23.89 5.49 11.81
C LYS A 185 24.65 6.80 11.66
N GLU A 186 23.97 7.83 11.19
CA GLU A 186 24.54 9.17 11.08
C GLU A 186 25.09 9.68 12.42
N GLU A 187 26.13 10.52 12.37
CA GLU A 187 26.68 11.13 13.57
C GLU A 187 25.67 12.09 14.22
N ARG A 188 24.95 12.86 13.39
CA ARG A 188 23.90 13.75 13.84
C ARG A 188 22.57 13.01 13.98
N PRO A 189 21.74 13.37 14.99
CA PRO A 189 20.38 12.86 15.09
C PRO A 189 19.62 13.11 13.79
N THR A 190 19.14 12.06 13.13
CA THR A 190 18.55 12.14 11.78
C THR A 190 17.20 11.44 11.74
N LEU A 191 16.19 12.19 11.32
CA LEU A 191 14.89 11.66 10.94
C LEU A 191 14.86 11.34 9.45
N VAL A 192 14.09 10.32 9.07
CA VAL A 192 13.76 10.06 7.66
C VAL A 192 12.24 10.04 7.49
N TRP A 193 11.75 10.72 6.46
CA TRP A 193 10.39 10.65 5.97
C TRP A 193 10.44 10.13 4.53
N CYS A 194 9.68 9.08 4.23
CA CYS A 194 9.71 8.45 2.91
C CYS A 194 8.31 8.16 2.41
N ALA A 195 7.84 8.91 1.41
CA ALA A 195 6.58 8.66 0.73
C ALA A 195 6.48 9.48 -0.57
N ARG A 196 5.41 9.26 -1.36
CA ARG A 196 5.07 10.19 -2.44
C ARG A 196 4.74 11.57 -1.88
N LEU A 197 5.25 12.62 -2.51
CA LEU A 197 4.95 14.00 -2.13
C LEU A 197 3.60 14.42 -2.70
N VAL A 198 2.54 14.03 -1.97
CA VAL A 198 1.12 14.32 -2.27
C VAL A 198 0.40 14.79 -1.01
N PRO A 199 -0.67 15.57 -1.12
CA PRO A 199 -1.30 16.24 0.03
C PRO A 199 -1.72 15.30 1.15
N TYR A 200 -2.27 14.11 0.86
CA TYR A 200 -2.73 13.17 1.88
C TYR A 200 -1.61 12.45 2.65
N LYS A 201 -0.36 12.51 2.16
CA LYS A 201 0.83 12.04 2.89
C LYS A 201 1.37 13.09 3.87
N ARG A 202 0.86 14.33 3.80
CA ARG A 202 1.18 15.44 4.71
C ARG A 202 2.69 15.68 4.88
N PRO A 203 3.47 15.87 3.79
CA PRO A 203 4.91 16.09 3.91
C PRO A 203 5.27 17.34 4.71
N LEU A 204 4.42 18.39 4.69
CA LEU A 204 4.64 19.62 5.45
C LEU A 204 4.49 19.42 6.95
N ASP A 205 3.62 18.52 7.40
CA ASP A 205 3.50 18.15 8.81
C ASP A 205 4.81 17.55 9.34
N ALA A 206 5.56 16.84 8.49
CA ALA A 206 6.87 16.29 8.85
C ALA A 206 7.90 17.40 9.11
N ILE A 207 7.90 18.43 8.27
CA ILE A 207 8.77 19.62 8.45
C ILE A 207 8.36 20.38 9.72
N GLU A 208 7.08 20.62 9.94
CA GLU A 208 6.60 21.29 11.15
C GLU A 208 6.95 20.50 12.42
N ALA A 209 6.77 19.18 12.41
CA ALA A 209 7.16 18.31 13.54
C ALA A 209 8.67 18.33 13.79
N PHE A 210 9.47 18.34 12.73
CA PHE A 210 10.92 18.52 12.80
C PHE A 210 11.29 19.85 13.47
N GLU A 211 10.69 20.97 13.07
CA GLU A 211 10.97 22.27 13.66
C GLU A 211 10.62 22.33 15.17
N ILE A 212 9.55 21.66 15.56
CA ILE A 212 9.18 21.53 16.98
C ILE A 212 10.23 20.74 17.76
N ALA A 213 10.67 19.59 17.21
CA ALA A 213 11.65 18.71 17.84
C ALA A 213 13.04 19.37 17.91
N ARG A 214 13.43 20.12 16.88
CA ARG A 214 14.72 20.79 16.77
C ARG A 214 14.97 21.81 17.88
N ARG A 215 13.91 22.37 18.49
CA ARG A 215 14.04 23.25 19.66
C ARG A 215 14.71 22.56 20.85
N GLN A 216 14.62 21.22 20.94
CA GLN A 216 15.24 20.41 21.98
C GLN A 216 16.48 19.65 21.50
N ILE A 217 16.63 19.47 20.18
CA ILE A 217 17.76 18.80 19.53
C ILE A 217 18.28 19.71 18.42
N PRO A 218 19.13 20.73 18.72
CA PRO A 218 19.52 21.75 17.76
C PRO A 218 20.25 21.24 16.51
N ASP A 219 20.93 20.10 16.59
CA ASP A 219 21.65 19.41 15.51
C ASP A 219 20.81 18.37 14.76
N LEU A 220 19.50 18.28 15.05
CA LEU A 220 18.57 17.37 14.38
C LEU A 220 18.54 17.64 12.87
N GLN A 221 18.48 16.56 12.08
CA GLN A 221 18.30 16.58 10.64
C GLN A 221 17.00 15.87 10.24
N LEU A 222 16.41 16.30 9.11
CA LEU A 222 15.28 15.62 8.47
C LEU A 222 15.63 15.33 7.01
N TRP A 223 15.58 14.05 6.63
CA TRP A 223 15.71 13.60 5.25
C TRP A 223 14.34 13.26 4.69
N MET A 224 14.00 13.88 3.57
CA MET A 224 12.73 13.66 2.88
C MET A 224 12.96 12.96 1.55
N ILE A 225 12.45 11.74 1.41
CA ILE A 225 12.63 10.89 0.25
C ILE A 225 11.30 10.72 -0.46
N GLY A 226 11.27 11.00 -1.76
CA GLY A 226 10.12 10.79 -2.61
C GLY A 226 9.88 11.90 -3.61
N GLY A 227 9.09 11.60 -4.61
CA GLY A 227 8.67 12.55 -5.63
C GLY A 227 7.16 12.72 -5.66
N GLY A 228 6.69 13.73 -6.34
CA GLY A 228 5.26 13.98 -6.49
C GLY A 228 4.94 15.43 -6.79
N PRO A 229 3.64 15.77 -6.99
CA PRO A 229 3.22 17.12 -7.33
C PRO A 229 3.53 18.17 -6.27
N ASP A 230 3.72 17.79 -5.00
CA ASP A 230 4.05 18.72 -3.93
C ASP A 230 5.57 18.93 -3.76
N LEU A 231 6.43 18.42 -4.67
CA LEU A 231 7.90 18.49 -4.52
C LEU A 231 8.39 19.95 -4.38
N GLU A 232 7.99 20.83 -5.28
CA GLU A 232 8.39 22.25 -5.24
C GLU A 232 7.92 22.93 -3.95
N LYS A 233 6.70 22.63 -3.51
CA LYS A 233 6.14 23.16 -2.27
C LYS A 233 6.91 22.70 -1.05
N VAL A 234 7.32 21.44 -1.02
CA VAL A 234 8.12 20.87 0.07
C VAL A 234 9.53 21.43 0.07
N GLN A 235 10.15 21.58 -1.10
CA GLN A 235 11.46 22.24 -1.24
C GLN A 235 11.42 23.69 -0.78
N ALA A 236 10.36 24.43 -1.12
CA ALA A 236 10.19 25.83 -0.69
C ALA A 236 9.95 25.95 0.84
N ALA A 237 9.39 24.93 1.48
CA ALA A 237 9.16 24.88 2.92
C ALA A 237 10.35 24.31 3.71
N ALA A 238 11.35 23.76 3.03
CA ALA A 238 12.53 23.20 3.69
C ALA A 238 13.35 24.28 4.39
N THR A 239 13.60 24.07 5.67
CA THR A 239 14.42 24.95 6.51
C THR A 239 15.84 24.36 6.68
N ASP A 240 16.71 25.08 7.38
CA ASP A 240 18.04 24.55 7.72
C ASP A 240 17.91 23.20 8.47
N GLY A 241 18.71 22.20 8.07
CA GLY A 241 18.65 20.81 8.58
C GLY A 241 17.65 19.92 7.86
N VAL A 242 16.84 20.41 6.91
CA VAL A 242 15.96 19.60 6.06
C VAL A 242 16.61 19.39 4.70
N THR A 243 16.77 18.11 4.31
CA THR A 243 17.26 17.72 2.98
C THR A 243 16.15 17.01 2.22
N VAL A 244 15.76 17.54 1.05
CA VAL A 244 14.76 16.95 0.17
C VAL A 244 15.47 16.26 -0.99
N PHE A 245 15.58 14.93 -0.93
CA PHE A 245 16.29 14.13 -1.95
C PHE A 245 15.50 13.98 -3.25
N GLY A 246 14.19 14.18 -3.22
CA GLY A 246 13.35 13.81 -4.34
C GLY A 246 13.25 12.28 -4.48
N ARG A 247 13.02 11.80 -5.72
CA ARG A 247 12.97 10.37 -6.02
C ARG A 247 14.39 9.82 -6.12
N VAL A 248 14.70 8.80 -5.34
CA VAL A 248 15.99 8.09 -5.33
C VAL A 248 15.82 6.66 -5.84
N SER A 249 16.92 5.95 -6.08
CA SER A 249 16.89 4.52 -6.35
C SER A 249 16.45 3.73 -5.11
N GLU A 250 15.97 2.50 -5.31
CA GLU A 250 15.59 1.62 -4.19
C GLU A 250 16.77 1.36 -3.25
N GLN A 251 17.94 1.11 -3.81
CA GLN A 251 19.18 0.91 -3.05
C GLN A 251 19.54 2.14 -2.20
N GLU A 252 19.40 3.34 -2.74
CA GLU A 252 19.67 4.57 -2.01
C GLU A 252 18.61 4.85 -0.94
N LYS A 253 17.35 4.54 -1.22
CA LYS A 253 16.26 4.60 -0.21
C LYS A 253 16.60 3.74 0.99
N VAL A 254 16.96 2.47 0.77
CA VAL A 254 17.34 1.52 1.82
C VAL A 254 18.55 2.03 2.61
N ARG A 255 19.59 2.56 1.91
CA ARG A 255 20.77 3.13 2.55
C ARG A 255 20.45 4.31 3.45
N LEU A 256 19.66 5.27 2.97
CA LEU A 256 19.27 6.46 3.74
C LEU A 256 18.39 6.06 4.94
N MET A 257 17.47 5.12 4.76
CA MET A 257 16.65 4.61 5.87
C MET A 257 17.51 3.92 6.92
N ALA A 258 18.47 3.09 6.51
CA ALA A 258 19.39 2.41 7.44
C ALA A 258 20.29 3.40 8.20
N ALA A 259 20.72 4.49 7.57
CA ALA A 259 21.55 5.52 8.19
C ALA A 259 20.78 6.43 9.16
N ALA A 260 19.48 6.62 8.95
CA ALA A 260 18.64 7.46 9.81
C ALA A 260 18.37 6.79 11.17
N HIS A 261 18.07 7.60 12.19
CA HIS A 261 17.78 7.10 13.53
C HIS A 261 16.30 6.76 13.74
N VAL A 262 15.41 7.54 13.14
CA VAL A 262 13.96 7.44 13.31
C VAL A 262 13.27 7.71 11.98
N HIS A 263 12.37 6.81 11.59
CA HIS A 263 11.41 7.05 10.51
C HIS A 263 10.17 7.75 11.07
N ILE A 264 9.66 8.77 10.36
CA ILE A 264 8.42 9.44 10.71
C ILE A 264 7.40 9.33 9.57
N ALA A 265 6.12 9.08 9.91
CA ALA A 265 5.04 8.94 8.93
C ALA A 265 3.81 9.77 9.32
N THR A 266 3.36 10.62 8.39
CA THR A 266 2.36 11.68 8.63
C THR A 266 1.10 11.56 7.79
N SER A 267 0.86 10.43 7.12
CA SER A 267 -0.28 10.23 6.24
C SER A 267 -1.63 10.45 6.95
N VAL A 268 -2.63 10.84 6.19
CA VAL A 268 -4.03 10.92 6.66
C VAL A 268 -4.62 9.52 6.85
N ARG A 269 -4.25 8.59 5.97
CA ARG A 269 -4.73 7.20 5.93
C ARG A 269 -3.81 6.38 5.03
N GLU A 270 -3.66 5.11 5.35
CA GLU A 270 -2.98 4.09 4.53
C GLU A 270 -3.82 2.80 4.47
N GLY A 271 -3.49 1.91 3.55
CA GLY A 271 -3.90 0.51 3.64
C GLY A 271 -3.11 -0.22 4.72
N TRP A 272 -1.79 -0.14 4.59
CA TRP A 272 -0.81 -0.68 5.53
C TRP A 272 0.28 0.34 5.85
N GLY A 273 1.05 0.75 4.83
CA GLY A 273 2.20 1.63 4.95
C GLY A 273 3.50 0.85 4.90
N LEU A 274 3.79 0.21 3.76
CA LEU A 274 5.00 -0.59 3.50
C LEU A 274 6.29 0.08 3.98
N VAL A 275 6.36 1.40 3.88
CA VAL A 275 7.55 2.16 4.31
C VAL A 275 7.88 1.98 5.80
N VAL A 276 6.88 1.70 6.64
CA VAL A 276 7.10 1.39 8.06
C VAL A 276 7.80 0.04 8.20
N THR A 277 7.34 -0.95 7.45
CA THR A 277 7.95 -2.28 7.39
C THR A 277 9.37 -2.22 6.83
N GLU A 278 9.58 -1.43 5.78
CA GLU A 278 10.90 -1.19 5.17
C GLU A 278 11.88 -0.55 6.17
N ALA A 279 11.43 0.44 6.94
CA ALA A 279 12.24 1.08 7.95
C ALA A 279 12.64 0.12 9.08
N ALA A 280 11.69 -0.66 9.58
CA ALA A 280 11.93 -1.66 10.62
C ALA A 280 12.96 -2.72 10.18
N ALA A 281 12.86 -3.15 8.91
CA ALA A 281 13.77 -4.15 8.33
C ALA A 281 15.23 -3.71 8.29
N VAL A 282 15.50 -2.41 8.31
CA VAL A 282 16.86 -1.84 8.36
C VAL A 282 17.22 -1.29 9.75
N GLY A 283 16.45 -1.63 10.78
CA GLY A 283 16.72 -1.20 12.15
C GLY A 283 16.42 0.29 12.39
N THR A 284 15.45 0.86 11.69
CA THR A 284 15.02 2.24 11.88
C THR A 284 13.59 2.27 12.38
N PRO A 285 13.40 2.49 13.68
CA PRO A 285 12.09 2.49 14.31
C PRO A 285 11.22 3.65 13.81
N THR A 286 9.89 3.46 13.85
CA THR A 286 8.92 4.42 13.30
C THR A 286 8.14 5.13 14.41
N VAL A 287 7.97 6.45 14.28
CA VAL A 287 6.91 7.21 14.95
C VAL A 287 5.91 7.68 13.88
N ALA A 288 4.66 7.30 14.02
CA ALA A 288 3.63 7.59 13.02
C ALA A 288 2.38 8.23 13.62
N TYR A 289 1.60 8.88 12.78
CA TYR A 289 0.26 9.31 13.15
C TYR A 289 -0.64 8.10 13.44
N ASP A 290 -1.46 8.21 14.49
CA ASP A 290 -2.46 7.21 14.86
C ASP A 290 -3.68 7.29 13.92
N VAL A 291 -3.49 6.80 12.69
CA VAL A 291 -4.49 6.77 11.63
C VAL A 291 -4.60 5.37 11.05
N PRO A 292 -5.74 5.02 10.41
CA PRO A 292 -5.92 3.70 9.80
C PRO A 292 -4.77 3.31 8.87
N GLY A 293 -4.34 2.06 8.94
CA GLY A 293 -3.23 1.47 8.21
C GLY A 293 -1.86 1.80 8.82
N LEU A 294 -1.51 3.06 9.04
CA LEU A 294 -0.25 3.41 9.74
C LEU A 294 -0.22 2.85 11.16
N ARG A 295 -1.36 2.91 11.86
CA ARG A 295 -1.49 2.32 13.20
C ARG A 295 -1.15 0.83 13.19
N ASP A 296 -1.65 0.12 12.20
CA ASP A 296 -1.50 -1.34 12.10
C ASP A 296 -0.03 -1.70 11.85
N SER A 297 0.58 -1.13 10.82
CA SER A 297 1.98 -1.40 10.47
C SER A 297 2.95 -0.92 11.54
N THR A 298 2.70 0.26 12.14
CA THR A 298 3.59 0.82 13.16
C THR A 298 3.58 -0.03 14.42
N ARG A 299 2.42 -0.49 14.87
CA ARG A 299 2.32 -1.40 16.03
C ARG A 299 2.94 -2.76 15.75
N ALA A 300 2.73 -3.28 14.54
CA ALA A 300 3.34 -4.53 14.12
C ALA A 300 4.87 -4.43 14.04
N ALA A 301 5.43 -3.25 13.84
CA ALA A 301 6.86 -2.96 13.80
C ALA A 301 7.43 -2.48 15.15
N ASP A 302 6.72 -2.66 16.25
CA ASP A 302 7.09 -2.16 17.58
C ASP A 302 7.40 -0.65 17.60
N GLY A 303 6.79 0.10 16.69
CA GLY A 303 6.90 1.54 16.61
C GLY A 303 5.91 2.26 17.52
N VAL A 304 5.93 3.59 17.48
CA VAL A 304 5.09 4.45 18.31
C VAL A 304 4.07 5.19 17.48
N VAL A 305 2.79 5.13 17.87
CA VAL A 305 1.73 5.94 17.28
C VAL A 305 1.40 7.14 18.16
N VAL A 306 1.21 8.29 17.53
CA VAL A 306 0.91 9.56 18.20
C VAL A 306 -0.34 10.20 17.57
N PRO A 307 -1.06 11.08 18.30
CA PRO A 307 -2.15 11.86 17.69
C PRO A 307 -1.72 12.52 16.39
N ALA A 308 -2.62 12.55 15.40
CA ALA A 308 -2.32 13.04 14.04
C ALA A 308 -2.17 14.57 14.01
N SER A 309 -1.10 15.07 14.61
CA SER A 309 -0.72 16.48 14.58
C SER A 309 0.81 16.66 14.63
N PRO A 310 1.35 17.67 13.93
CA PRO A 310 2.77 18.01 13.98
C PRO A 310 3.27 18.26 15.41
N MET A 311 2.44 18.91 16.22
CA MET A 311 2.76 19.20 17.62
C MET A 311 2.96 17.93 18.45
N ALA A 312 2.07 16.93 18.30
CA ALA A 312 2.19 15.68 19.02
C ALA A 312 3.45 14.92 18.55
N LEU A 313 3.63 14.80 17.23
CA LEU A 313 4.80 14.12 16.64
C LEU A 313 6.10 14.81 17.07
N GLY A 314 6.21 16.12 16.93
CA GLY A 314 7.41 16.88 17.26
C GLY A 314 7.78 16.81 18.76
N ARG A 315 6.80 16.71 19.66
CA ARG A 315 7.05 16.53 21.10
C ARG A 315 7.55 15.13 21.46
N TRP A 316 7.15 14.12 20.71
CA TRP A 316 7.56 12.73 20.96
C TRP A 316 8.95 12.41 20.40
N ILE A 317 9.36 13.04 19.30
CA ILE A 317 10.65 12.79 18.63
C ILE A 317 11.83 12.87 19.61
N PRO A 318 12.01 13.89 20.47
CA PRO A 318 13.15 13.95 21.38
C PRO A 318 13.24 12.76 22.34
N THR A 319 12.11 12.35 22.90
CA THR A 319 12.02 11.19 23.81
C THR A 319 12.42 9.90 23.09
N MET A 320 11.89 9.67 21.91
CA MET A 320 12.16 8.48 21.11
C MET A 320 13.59 8.47 20.59
N MET A 321 14.11 9.61 20.15
CA MET A 321 15.49 9.74 19.69
C MET A 321 16.48 9.39 20.81
N LYS A 322 16.24 9.87 22.03
CA LYS A 322 17.04 9.52 23.19
C LYS A 322 16.96 8.02 23.47
N HIS A 323 15.75 7.47 23.56
CA HIS A 323 15.51 6.06 23.86
C HIS A 323 16.23 5.13 22.89
N TRP A 324 16.12 5.37 21.58
CA TRP A 324 16.72 4.49 20.58
C TRP A 324 18.22 4.70 20.37
N ARG A 325 18.76 5.87 20.75
CA ARG A 325 20.22 6.04 20.79
C ARG A 325 20.84 5.26 21.96
N GLU A 326 20.13 5.17 23.07
CA GLU A 326 20.55 4.39 24.25
C GLU A 326 20.30 2.89 24.05
N ASN A 327 19.28 2.52 23.27
CA ASN A 327 18.88 1.15 22.98
C ASN A 327 18.73 0.96 21.46
N PRO A 328 19.85 0.81 20.72
CA PRO A 328 19.79 0.65 19.27
C PRO A 328 18.94 -0.56 18.88
N VAL A 329 17.99 -0.35 17.97
CA VAL A 329 17.19 -1.45 17.40
C VAL A 329 18.04 -2.14 16.35
N ALA A 330 18.31 -3.42 16.55
CA ALA A 330 18.95 -4.22 15.51
C ALA A 330 18.03 -4.29 14.26
N PRO A 331 18.59 -4.36 13.05
CA PRO A 331 17.80 -4.69 11.89
C PRO A 331 17.00 -5.97 12.18
N GLN A 332 15.70 -5.86 12.25
CA GLN A 332 14.87 -7.02 12.47
C GLN A 332 14.39 -7.50 11.10
N PRO A 333 14.66 -8.76 10.70
CA PRO A 333 13.71 -9.41 9.84
C PRO A 333 12.38 -9.28 10.60
N PHE A 334 11.49 -8.51 10.05
CA PHE A 334 10.23 -8.09 10.68
C PHE A 334 9.54 -9.33 11.26
N GLY A 335 9.62 -9.54 12.58
CA GLY A 335 9.20 -10.77 13.26
C GLY A 335 7.70 -11.01 13.29
N GLY A 336 6.95 -10.23 12.56
CA GLY A 336 5.52 -10.39 12.33
C GLY A 336 5.13 -10.14 10.87
N ALA A 337 6.07 -9.84 9.98
CA ALA A 337 5.77 -9.70 8.57
C ALA A 337 5.75 -11.09 7.93
N HIS A 338 4.67 -11.35 7.26
CA HIS A 338 4.59 -12.45 6.30
C HIS A 338 5.58 -12.16 5.17
N SER A 339 6.34 -13.17 4.74
CA SER A 339 7.03 -13.06 3.46
C SER A 339 6.01 -12.89 2.34
N TRP A 340 6.40 -12.33 1.22
CA TRP A 340 5.49 -12.28 0.08
C TRP A 340 5.04 -13.68 -0.38
N ASP A 341 5.81 -14.73 -0.09
CA ASP A 341 5.41 -16.12 -0.36
C ASP A 341 4.26 -16.55 0.56
N ASP A 342 4.32 -16.21 1.84
CA ASP A 342 3.23 -16.44 2.79
C ASP A 342 1.97 -15.67 2.41
N VAL A 343 2.12 -14.37 2.08
CA VAL A 343 1.00 -13.53 1.63
C VAL A 343 0.35 -14.11 0.37
N ALA A 344 1.14 -14.48 -0.64
CA ALA A 344 0.59 -15.05 -1.87
C ALA A 344 -0.18 -16.34 -1.60
N ARG A 345 0.32 -17.19 -0.69
CA ARG A 345 -0.36 -18.41 -0.24
C ARG A 345 -1.66 -18.09 0.52
N GLU A 346 -1.63 -17.16 1.46
CA GLU A 346 -2.80 -16.77 2.26
C GLU A 346 -3.90 -16.16 1.40
N VAL A 347 -3.53 -15.23 0.50
CA VAL A 347 -4.47 -14.64 -0.46
C VAL A 347 -5.08 -15.71 -1.35
N PHE A 348 -4.26 -16.68 -1.81
CA PHE A 348 -4.76 -17.79 -2.63
C PHE A 348 -5.79 -18.62 -1.88
N LEU A 349 -5.45 -19.07 -0.67
CA LEU A 349 -6.35 -19.88 0.15
C LEU A 349 -7.65 -19.13 0.49
N ALA A 350 -7.56 -17.87 0.86
CA ALA A 350 -8.72 -17.04 1.12
C ALA A 350 -9.55 -16.81 -0.16
N ALA A 351 -8.92 -16.53 -1.30
CA ALA A 351 -9.61 -16.31 -2.55
C ALA A 351 -10.32 -17.56 -3.08
N ILE A 352 -9.69 -18.75 -2.98
CA ILE A 352 -10.33 -19.99 -3.42
C ILE A 352 -11.46 -20.46 -2.48
N SER A 353 -11.60 -19.86 -1.30
CA SER A 353 -12.69 -20.22 -0.35
C SER A 353 -14.09 -20.02 -0.94
N VAL A 354 -14.23 -19.12 -1.92
CA VAL A 354 -15.50 -18.89 -2.64
C VAL A 354 -15.83 -19.94 -3.68
N LEU A 355 -14.86 -20.81 -4.03
CA LEU A 355 -15.06 -21.89 -4.98
C LEU A 355 -15.89 -23.05 -4.37
N PRO A 356 -16.59 -23.84 -5.18
CA PRO A 356 -17.24 -25.05 -4.71
C PRO A 356 -16.26 -26.01 -3.99
N ALA A 357 -16.70 -26.70 -2.96
CA ALA A 357 -15.86 -27.56 -2.14
C ALA A 357 -15.06 -28.62 -2.95
N SER A 358 -15.67 -29.20 -3.99
CA SER A 358 -15.01 -30.14 -4.89
C SER A 358 -13.86 -29.55 -5.69
N ALA A 359 -13.93 -28.26 -6.04
CA ALA A 359 -12.85 -27.57 -6.74
C ALA A 359 -11.71 -27.21 -5.77
N ARG A 360 -12.06 -26.77 -4.55
CA ARG A 360 -11.08 -26.44 -3.50
C ARG A 360 -10.19 -27.61 -3.10
N LEU A 361 -10.77 -28.78 -2.88
CA LEU A 361 -10.04 -29.98 -2.45
C LEU A 361 -8.97 -30.41 -3.47
N ARG A 362 -9.24 -30.30 -4.77
CA ARG A 362 -8.24 -30.59 -5.82
C ARG A 362 -7.06 -29.62 -5.75
N LEU A 363 -7.33 -28.33 -5.58
CA LEU A 363 -6.30 -27.29 -5.59
C LEU A 363 -5.40 -27.32 -4.36
N VAL A 364 -5.93 -27.66 -3.19
CA VAL A 364 -5.14 -27.80 -1.95
C VAL A 364 -4.25 -29.06 -2.01
N HIS A 365 -4.71 -30.11 -2.68
CA HIS A 365 -3.93 -31.36 -2.84
C HIS A 365 -2.78 -31.19 -3.83
N ASP A 366 -2.96 -30.38 -4.88
CA ASP A 366 -1.94 -30.10 -5.90
C ASP A 366 -0.89 -29.07 -5.42
N ALA A 367 -1.15 -28.36 -4.32
CA ALA A 367 -0.28 -27.34 -3.76
C ALA A 367 0.53 -27.82 -2.52
N ALA A 368 0.28 -29.05 -2.04
CA ALA A 368 0.99 -29.70 -0.93
C ALA A 368 2.10 -30.63 -1.44
#